data_47ae937aba368ad246e024b9e10c5bc5
#
_entry.id   47ae937aba368ad246e024b9e10c5bc5
#
_cell.length_a   1.000
_cell.length_b   1.000
_cell.length_c   1.000
_cell.angle_alpha   90.00
_cell.angle_beta   90.00
_cell.angle_gamma   90.00
#
_symmetry.space_group_name_H-M   'P 1'
#
loop_
_entity.id
_entity.type
_entity.pdbx_description
1 polymer ?
#
loop_
_entity_poly.entity_id
_entity_poly.type
_entity_poly.pdbx_seq_one_letter_code
_entity_poly.pdbx_strand_id
1 'polypeptide(L)'
;NRQYVVGATLPVLLKEGQYDAAQKLLATLPANEMLEERYAVSVATRNKAEALRLARLLYQQEPANLTRLDQLTWQLMQNEQSREAADLLLQRYPFQGDARVSQTLMARLASLLESHPYLATPAKVAILSKPLPLAEQRQWQSQLPGIADNCPAIVRLLGDMSPSYDAAAWNRLAKCYRDTLPGVALYAWLQAEQRQPSAWQHRAVAYQAYQVEDYATALATWQKISLHDMSNEDLLAAANTAQAAGNGAARDRWLQQAEKRGLGSNALYWWLHAQRYIPGQPELALNDLTRSINIAPSANAYVARATIYRQRHNVPA
;
A
#
# COMPACT_ATOMS: atom_id res chain seq x y z
N ASN A 1 0.23 -14.36 -48.56
CA ASN A 1 0.15 -14.63 -47.11
C ASN A 1 0.52 -13.37 -46.37
N ARG A 2 -0.51 -12.59 -45.91
CA ARG A 2 -0.28 -11.25 -45.26
C ARG A 2 0.61 -11.33 -44.01
N GLN A 3 0.46 -12.34 -43.20
CA GLN A 3 1.22 -12.55 -41.99
C GLN A 3 2.74 -12.72 -42.28
N TYR A 4 3.09 -13.39 -43.37
CA TYR A 4 4.48 -13.54 -43.80
C TYR A 4 5.11 -12.20 -44.24
N VAL A 5 4.35 -11.40 -44.99
CA VAL A 5 4.84 -10.06 -45.44
C VAL A 5 5.00 -9.14 -44.24
N VAL A 6 4.05 -9.14 -43.31
CA VAL A 6 4.13 -8.35 -42.08
C VAL A 6 5.35 -8.80 -41.27
N GLY A 7 5.51 -10.11 -41.04
CA GLY A 7 6.64 -10.67 -40.29
C GLY A 7 8.02 -10.33 -40.86
N ALA A 8 8.13 -10.21 -42.19
CA ALA A 8 9.37 -9.83 -42.83
C ALA A 8 9.65 -8.31 -42.82
N THR A 9 8.61 -7.49 -42.91
CA THR A 9 8.73 -6.02 -43.06
C THR A 9 8.80 -5.33 -41.70
N LEU A 10 8.07 -5.82 -40.72
CA LEU A 10 7.92 -5.19 -39.40
C LEU A 10 9.24 -5.01 -38.64
N PRO A 11 10.15 -6.01 -38.56
CA PRO A 11 11.45 -5.83 -37.91
C PRO A 11 12.32 -4.70 -38.54
N VAL A 12 12.22 -4.52 -39.83
CA VAL A 12 12.93 -3.45 -40.53
C VAL A 12 12.38 -2.08 -40.15
N LEU A 13 11.07 -1.92 -40.20
CA LEU A 13 10.39 -0.68 -39.76
C LEU A 13 10.68 -0.32 -38.30
N LEU A 14 10.69 -1.30 -37.42
CA LEU A 14 11.01 -1.11 -35.99
C LEU A 14 12.48 -0.68 -35.82
N LYS A 15 13.41 -1.31 -36.56
CA LYS A 15 14.83 -0.99 -36.52
C LYS A 15 15.12 0.42 -37.03
N GLU A 16 14.39 0.86 -38.05
CA GLU A 16 14.48 2.18 -38.65
C GLU A 16 13.71 3.27 -37.89
N GLY A 17 13.01 2.91 -36.84
CA GLY A 17 12.18 3.85 -36.03
C GLY A 17 10.91 4.34 -36.75
N GLN A 18 10.47 3.65 -37.81
CA GLN A 18 9.28 3.99 -38.59
C GLN A 18 7.99 3.44 -37.90
N TYR A 19 7.72 3.90 -36.69
CA TYR A 19 6.64 3.35 -35.84
C TYR A 19 5.24 3.58 -36.41
N ASP A 20 5.01 4.71 -37.09
CA ASP A 20 3.71 4.98 -37.74
C ASP A 20 3.42 4.01 -38.90
N ALA A 21 4.44 3.69 -39.68
CA ALA A 21 4.33 2.69 -40.74
C ALA A 21 4.12 1.29 -40.16
N ALA A 22 4.84 0.96 -39.08
CA ALA A 22 4.70 -0.30 -38.37
C ALA A 22 3.26 -0.45 -37.78
N GLN A 23 2.71 0.63 -37.22
CA GLN A 23 1.35 0.63 -36.66
C GLN A 23 0.28 0.41 -37.76
N LYS A 24 0.41 1.09 -38.89
CA LYS A 24 -0.48 0.89 -40.05
C LYS A 24 -0.39 -0.53 -40.60
N LEU A 25 0.82 -1.09 -40.64
CA LEU A 25 1.02 -2.47 -41.10
C LEU A 25 0.36 -3.47 -40.13
N LEU A 26 0.56 -3.30 -38.82
CA LEU A 26 -0.07 -4.12 -37.79
C LEU A 26 -1.61 -4.00 -37.79
N ALA A 27 -2.17 -2.84 -38.15
CA ALA A 27 -3.61 -2.64 -38.25
C ALA A 27 -4.27 -3.48 -39.35
N THR A 28 -3.48 -4.03 -40.30
CA THR A 28 -3.99 -4.95 -41.33
C THR A 28 -4.22 -6.37 -40.84
N LEU A 29 -3.75 -6.70 -39.65
CA LEU A 29 -3.87 -7.99 -38.99
C LEU A 29 -4.90 -7.96 -37.86
N PRO A 30 -5.53 -9.12 -37.50
CA PRO A 30 -6.37 -9.26 -36.33
C PRO A 30 -5.69 -8.71 -35.07
N ALA A 31 -6.47 -8.12 -34.16
CA ALA A 31 -5.96 -7.43 -32.96
C ALA A 31 -5.23 -8.35 -31.97
N ASN A 32 -5.48 -9.65 -32.02
CA ASN A 32 -4.86 -10.67 -31.18
C ASN A 32 -3.60 -11.29 -31.79
N GLU A 33 -3.23 -10.88 -33.01
CA GLU A 33 -1.99 -11.32 -33.66
C GLU A 33 -0.85 -10.33 -33.42
N MET A 34 0.39 -10.86 -33.35
CA MET A 34 1.63 -10.09 -33.20
C MET A 34 1.58 -9.15 -31.97
N LEU A 35 1.17 -9.68 -30.84
CA LEU A 35 0.99 -8.90 -29.60
C LEU A 35 2.31 -8.28 -29.10
N GLU A 36 3.45 -8.97 -29.28
CA GLU A 36 4.76 -8.48 -28.89
C GLU A 36 5.18 -7.26 -29.70
N GLU A 37 5.00 -7.32 -31.00
CA GLU A 37 5.33 -6.24 -31.92
C GLU A 37 4.40 -5.04 -31.70
N ARG A 38 3.11 -5.31 -31.48
CA ARG A 38 2.14 -4.27 -31.10
C ARG A 38 2.54 -3.60 -29.78
N TYR A 39 2.98 -4.38 -28.81
CA TYR A 39 3.49 -3.87 -27.55
C TYR A 39 4.74 -2.99 -27.78
N ALA A 40 5.72 -3.47 -28.55
CA ALA A 40 6.92 -2.71 -28.86
C ALA A 40 6.60 -1.37 -29.55
N VAL A 41 5.69 -1.38 -30.53
CA VAL A 41 5.24 -0.13 -31.21
C VAL A 41 4.53 0.80 -30.22
N SER A 42 3.63 0.28 -29.36
CA SER A 42 2.91 1.10 -28.39
C SER A 42 3.85 1.77 -27.35
N VAL A 43 4.90 1.06 -26.95
CA VAL A 43 5.95 1.62 -26.08
C VAL A 43 6.74 2.70 -26.79
N ALA A 44 7.17 2.45 -28.02
CA ALA A 44 7.95 3.39 -28.83
C ALA A 44 7.16 4.68 -29.14
N THR A 45 5.85 4.55 -29.42
CA THR A 45 4.96 5.68 -29.67
C THR A 45 4.42 6.34 -28.39
N ARG A 46 4.86 5.89 -27.21
CA ARG A 46 4.44 6.38 -25.89
C ARG A 46 2.93 6.28 -25.64
N ASN A 47 2.24 5.36 -26.30
CA ASN A 47 0.84 5.08 -26.05
C ASN A 47 0.70 4.22 -24.78
N LYS A 48 0.73 4.85 -23.62
CA LYS A 48 0.77 4.20 -22.31
C LYS A 48 -0.44 3.27 -22.08
N ALA A 49 -1.64 3.69 -22.47
CA ALA A 49 -2.86 2.91 -22.28
C ALA A 49 -2.83 1.61 -23.11
N GLU A 50 -2.46 1.70 -24.36
CA GLU A 50 -2.37 0.52 -25.24
C GLU A 50 -1.20 -0.38 -24.83
N ALA A 51 -0.05 0.18 -24.44
CA ALA A 51 1.08 -0.58 -23.92
C ALA A 51 0.69 -1.38 -22.66
N LEU A 52 -0.06 -0.78 -21.73
CA LEU A 52 -0.57 -1.49 -20.55
C LEU A 52 -1.55 -2.60 -20.91
N ARG A 53 -2.49 -2.33 -21.82
CA ARG A 53 -3.46 -3.33 -22.28
C ARG A 53 -2.76 -4.54 -22.88
N LEU A 54 -1.78 -4.31 -23.75
CA LEU A 54 -1.01 -5.38 -24.42
C LEU A 54 -0.11 -6.13 -23.44
N ALA A 55 0.53 -5.43 -22.50
CA ALA A 55 1.33 -6.06 -21.44
C ALA A 55 0.49 -7.00 -20.57
N ARG A 56 -0.75 -6.62 -20.24
CA ARG A 56 -1.70 -7.51 -19.52
C ARG A 56 -2.03 -8.77 -20.31
N LEU A 57 -2.31 -8.64 -21.61
CA LEU A 57 -2.61 -9.79 -22.48
C LEU A 57 -1.41 -10.73 -22.59
N LEU A 58 -0.20 -10.20 -22.82
CA LEU A 58 1.02 -10.99 -22.88
C LEU A 58 1.30 -11.73 -21.58
N TYR A 59 1.12 -11.07 -20.44
CA TYR A 59 1.29 -11.69 -19.15
C TYR A 59 0.23 -12.77 -18.87
N GLN A 60 -1.03 -12.57 -19.29
CA GLN A 60 -2.09 -13.58 -19.15
C GLN A 60 -1.79 -14.83 -19.97
N GLN A 61 -1.14 -14.71 -21.13
CA GLN A 61 -0.75 -15.86 -21.94
C GLN A 61 0.42 -16.65 -21.32
N GLU A 62 1.36 -15.94 -20.68
CA GLU A 62 2.56 -16.54 -20.08
C GLU A 62 2.80 -16.03 -18.64
N PRO A 63 1.95 -16.40 -17.67
CA PRO A 63 2.07 -15.86 -16.30
C PRO A 63 3.36 -16.26 -15.57
N ALA A 64 3.99 -17.37 -15.98
CA ALA A 64 5.26 -17.83 -15.41
C ALA A 64 6.49 -17.07 -15.94
N ASN A 65 6.34 -16.37 -17.07
CA ASN A 65 7.44 -15.69 -17.75
C ASN A 65 7.78 -14.36 -17.03
N LEU A 66 9.01 -14.27 -16.48
CA LEU A 66 9.46 -13.08 -15.75
C LEU A 66 9.59 -11.84 -16.64
N THR A 67 9.89 -12.02 -17.94
CA THR A 67 9.94 -10.90 -18.90
C THR A 67 8.55 -10.28 -19.07
N ARG A 68 7.48 -11.08 -19.11
CA ARG A 68 6.12 -10.58 -19.16
C ARG A 68 5.73 -9.85 -17.88
N LEU A 69 6.16 -10.38 -16.74
CA LEU A 69 5.98 -9.73 -15.45
C LEU A 69 6.71 -8.37 -15.41
N ASP A 70 7.93 -8.32 -15.93
CA ASP A 70 8.72 -7.09 -16.02
C ASP A 70 8.04 -6.04 -16.90
N GLN A 71 7.59 -6.43 -18.08
CA GLN A 71 6.85 -5.56 -19.01
C GLN A 71 5.57 -5.02 -18.37
N LEU A 72 4.76 -5.89 -17.75
CA LEU A 72 3.51 -5.50 -17.11
C LEU A 72 3.72 -4.55 -15.93
N THR A 73 4.61 -4.89 -15.01
CA THR A 73 4.85 -4.05 -13.83
C THR A 73 5.45 -2.69 -14.19
N TRP A 74 6.28 -2.62 -15.23
CA TRP A 74 6.76 -1.35 -15.79
C TRP A 74 5.60 -0.50 -16.32
N GLN A 75 4.69 -1.08 -17.12
CA GLN A 75 3.55 -0.35 -17.67
C GLN A 75 2.55 0.08 -16.59
N LEU A 76 2.35 -0.72 -15.56
CA LEU A 76 1.53 -0.34 -14.41
C LEU A 76 2.09 0.91 -13.72
N MET A 77 3.40 0.98 -13.50
CA MET A 77 4.04 2.15 -12.92
C MET A 77 3.92 3.39 -13.83
N GLN A 78 4.07 3.23 -15.14
CA GLN A 78 3.93 4.33 -16.12
C GLN A 78 2.48 4.89 -16.17
N ASN A 79 1.50 4.11 -15.73
CA ASN A 79 0.09 4.46 -15.65
C ASN A 79 -0.38 4.75 -14.21
N GLU A 80 0.55 5.07 -13.31
CA GLU A 80 0.28 5.45 -11.90
C GLU A 80 -0.40 4.34 -11.07
N GLN A 81 -0.31 3.09 -11.50
CA GLN A 81 -0.87 1.92 -10.82
C GLN A 81 0.19 1.20 -9.97
N SER A 82 0.95 1.97 -9.17
CA SER A 82 2.05 1.47 -8.34
C SER A 82 1.62 0.38 -7.36
N ARG A 83 0.41 0.48 -6.81
CA ARG A 83 -0.13 -0.51 -5.88
C ARG A 83 -0.30 -1.87 -6.55
N GLU A 84 -0.91 -1.91 -7.73
CA GLU A 84 -1.10 -3.15 -8.48
C GLU A 84 0.25 -3.76 -8.89
N ALA A 85 1.20 -2.93 -9.32
CA ALA A 85 2.55 -3.38 -9.63
C ALA A 85 3.24 -4.03 -8.42
N ALA A 86 3.17 -3.40 -7.24
CA ALA A 86 3.74 -3.94 -6.01
C ALA A 86 3.05 -5.26 -5.59
N ASP A 87 1.71 -5.33 -5.63
CA ASP A 87 0.96 -6.52 -5.28
C ASP A 87 1.32 -7.70 -6.20
N LEU A 88 1.44 -7.45 -7.50
CA LEU A 88 1.82 -8.47 -8.47
C LEU A 88 3.26 -8.96 -8.25
N LEU A 89 4.21 -8.05 -8.00
CA LEU A 89 5.59 -8.42 -7.68
C LEU A 89 5.69 -9.23 -6.40
N LEU A 90 4.99 -8.83 -5.34
CA LEU A 90 4.97 -9.55 -4.06
C LEU A 90 4.33 -10.94 -4.18
N GLN A 91 3.29 -11.07 -5.00
CA GLN A 91 2.64 -12.35 -5.26
C GLN A 91 3.58 -13.35 -5.98
N ARG A 92 4.43 -12.82 -6.86
CA ARG A 92 5.35 -13.63 -7.68
C ARG A 92 6.71 -13.85 -7.05
N TYR A 93 7.01 -13.15 -5.97
CA TYR A 93 8.27 -13.30 -5.24
C TYR A 93 8.35 -14.66 -4.52
N PRO A 94 9.52 -15.37 -4.47
CA PRO A 94 10.80 -15.02 -5.09
C PRO A 94 10.81 -15.22 -6.61
N PHE A 95 11.57 -14.37 -7.33
CA PHE A 95 11.67 -14.41 -8.78
C PHE A 95 12.68 -15.50 -9.20
N GLN A 96 12.18 -16.64 -9.65
CA GLN A 96 13.00 -17.78 -10.11
C GLN A 96 13.03 -17.80 -11.63
N GLY A 97 14.24 -17.72 -12.22
CA GLY A 97 14.43 -17.69 -13.68
C GLY A 97 15.67 -16.94 -14.10
N ASP A 98 15.57 -16.16 -15.18
CA ASP A 98 16.67 -15.36 -15.67
C ASP A 98 17.19 -14.37 -14.62
N ALA A 99 18.47 -14.45 -14.30
CA ALA A 99 19.10 -13.67 -13.23
C ALA A 99 19.00 -12.15 -13.45
N ARG A 100 19.12 -11.72 -14.71
CA ARG A 100 19.07 -10.30 -15.07
C ARG A 100 17.65 -9.73 -14.90
N VAL A 101 16.65 -10.48 -15.35
CA VAL A 101 15.24 -10.08 -15.19
C VAL A 101 14.85 -10.11 -13.73
N SER A 102 15.24 -11.15 -12.99
CA SER A 102 15.02 -11.25 -11.53
C SER A 102 15.59 -10.04 -10.80
N GLN A 103 16.82 -9.62 -11.14
CA GLN A 103 17.45 -8.43 -10.56
C GLN A 103 16.65 -7.16 -10.86
N THR A 104 16.17 -7.00 -12.08
CA THR A 104 15.34 -5.85 -12.46
C THR A 104 14.03 -5.80 -11.67
N LEU A 105 13.36 -6.94 -11.52
CA LEU A 105 12.12 -7.05 -10.75
C LEU A 105 12.34 -6.77 -9.25
N MET A 106 13.44 -7.24 -8.69
CA MET A 106 13.82 -6.97 -7.30
C MET A 106 14.09 -5.47 -7.08
N ALA A 107 14.87 -4.85 -7.97
CA ALA A 107 15.14 -3.41 -7.90
C ALA A 107 13.84 -2.58 -8.00
N ARG A 108 12.92 -3.01 -8.87
CA ARG A 108 11.61 -2.36 -9.03
C ARG A 108 10.76 -2.50 -7.77
N LEU A 109 10.69 -3.69 -7.19
CA LEU A 109 9.96 -3.92 -5.94
C LEU A 109 10.55 -3.09 -4.80
N ALA A 110 11.87 -3.07 -4.64
CA ALA A 110 12.55 -2.23 -3.65
C ALA A 110 12.20 -0.75 -3.81
N SER A 111 12.29 -0.22 -5.04
CA SER A 111 11.95 1.17 -5.35
C SER A 111 10.48 1.49 -5.08
N LEU A 112 9.55 0.57 -5.36
CA LEU A 112 8.13 0.75 -5.06
C LEU A 112 7.87 0.81 -3.55
N LEU A 113 8.50 -0.06 -2.78
CA LEU A 113 8.34 -0.07 -1.31
C LEU A 113 9.01 1.14 -0.65
N GLU A 114 10.10 1.65 -1.21
CA GLU A 114 10.76 2.87 -0.75
C GLU A 114 9.93 4.13 -1.06
N SER A 115 9.45 4.25 -2.29
CA SER A 115 8.67 5.41 -2.74
C SER A 115 7.24 5.43 -2.19
N HIS A 116 6.69 4.29 -1.84
CA HIS A 116 5.32 4.11 -1.36
C HIS A 116 5.30 3.20 -0.12
N PRO A 117 5.78 3.70 1.04
CA PRO A 117 5.92 2.89 2.25
C PRO A 117 4.61 2.23 2.72
N TYR A 118 3.46 2.84 2.42
CA TYR A 118 2.13 2.28 2.71
C TYR A 118 1.82 0.96 1.97
N LEU A 119 2.57 0.64 0.92
CA LEU A 119 2.43 -0.66 0.21
C LEU A 119 3.06 -1.82 0.99
N ALA A 120 3.99 -1.52 1.90
CA ALA A 120 4.68 -2.51 2.71
C ALA A 120 3.84 -2.91 3.94
N THR A 121 2.72 -3.59 3.72
CA THR A 121 1.92 -4.16 4.83
C THR A 121 2.65 -5.31 5.51
N PRO A 122 2.31 -5.68 6.76
CA PRO A 122 2.93 -6.79 7.47
C PRO A 122 2.88 -8.10 6.70
N ALA A 123 1.76 -8.41 6.05
CA ALA A 123 1.60 -9.61 5.24
C ALA A 123 2.56 -9.61 4.03
N LYS A 124 2.74 -8.47 3.38
CA LYS A 124 3.65 -8.31 2.25
C LYS A 124 5.10 -8.41 2.68
N VAL A 125 5.47 -7.80 3.80
CA VAL A 125 6.82 -7.92 4.37
C VAL A 125 7.11 -9.35 4.83
N ALA A 126 6.14 -10.06 5.39
CA ALA A 126 6.29 -11.46 5.76
C ALA A 126 6.56 -12.38 4.54
N ILE A 127 6.03 -12.05 3.36
CA ILE A 127 6.37 -12.74 2.11
C ILE A 127 7.85 -12.51 1.75
N LEU A 128 8.33 -11.28 1.86
CA LEU A 128 9.73 -10.93 1.59
C LEU A 128 10.71 -11.56 2.59
N SER A 129 10.25 -11.87 3.79
CA SER A 129 11.07 -12.46 4.85
C SER A 129 11.21 -13.99 4.78
N LYS A 130 10.65 -14.64 3.76
CA LYS A 130 10.92 -16.06 3.54
C LYS A 130 12.41 -16.29 3.32
N PRO A 131 12.96 -17.42 3.84
CA PRO A 131 14.35 -17.74 3.61
C PRO A 131 14.68 -17.75 2.12
N LEU A 132 15.58 -16.87 1.72
CA LEU A 132 16.07 -16.80 0.35
C LEU A 132 17.41 -17.51 0.24
N PRO A 133 17.76 -18.03 -0.93
CA PRO A 133 19.12 -18.42 -1.23
C PRO A 133 20.11 -17.27 -0.95
N LEU A 134 21.29 -17.58 -0.43
CA LEU A 134 22.27 -16.57 0.00
C LEU A 134 22.62 -15.55 -1.11
N ALA A 135 22.63 -15.99 -2.36
CA ALA A 135 22.89 -15.13 -3.51
C ALA A 135 21.78 -14.06 -3.68
N GLU A 136 20.52 -14.45 -3.53
CA GLU A 136 19.37 -13.54 -3.62
C GLU A 136 19.32 -12.59 -2.42
N GLN A 137 19.67 -13.06 -1.23
CA GLN A 137 19.81 -12.21 -0.05
C GLN A 137 20.83 -11.09 -0.28
N ARG A 138 22.01 -11.42 -0.81
CA ARG A 138 23.06 -10.44 -1.13
C ARG A 138 22.58 -9.44 -2.19
N GLN A 139 21.81 -9.92 -3.15
CA GLN A 139 21.24 -9.08 -4.21
C GLN A 139 20.22 -8.08 -3.64
N TRP A 140 19.33 -8.50 -2.76
CA TRP A 140 18.43 -7.61 -2.02
C TRP A 140 19.21 -6.58 -1.21
N GLN A 141 20.24 -7.01 -0.50
CA GLN A 141 21.11 -6.15 0.29
C GLN A 141 21.75 -5.03 -0.54
N SER A 142 22.13 -5.34 -1.78
CA SER A 142 22.72 -4.36 -2.70
C SER A 142 21.71 -3.40 -3.33
N GLN A 143 20.42 -3.79 -3.37
CA GLN A 143 19.34 -3.01 -4.00
C GLN A 143 18.58 -2.09 -3.03
N LEU A 144 18.88 -2.18 -1.73
CA LEU A 144 18.32 -1.30 -0.69
C LEU A 144 19.36 -0.27 -0.20
N PRO A 145 20.01 0.51 -1.10
CA PRO A 145 20.95 1.54 -0.71
C PRO A 145 20.22 2.68 -0.03
N GLY A 146 20.76 3.21 1.04
CA GLY A 146 20.26 4.42 1.69
C GLY A 146 19.14 4.20 2.70
N ILE A 147 18.65 3.00 2.89
CA ILE A 147 17.83 2.70 4.05
C ILE A 147 18.75 2.54 5.25
N ALA A 148 19.20 3.68 5.70
CA ALA A 148 19.81 3.99 6.95
C ALA A 148 21.27 3.55 7.15
N ASP A 149 22.13 4.52 7.13
CA ASP A 149 23.43 4.44 7.80
C ASP A 149 23.32 4.02 9.30
N ASN A 150 22.13 4.14 9.89
CA ASN A 150 21.86 3.82 11.30
C ASN A 150 20.95 2.61 11.53
N CYS A 151 20.43 1.97 10.48
CA CYS A 151 19.57 0.79 10.60
C CYS A 151 20.08 -0.37 9.75
N PRO A 152 21.27 -0.90 10.00
CA PRO A 152 21.85 -2.00 9.22
C PRO A 152 21.00 -3.28 9.25
N ALA A 153 19.92 -3.25 9.98
CA ALA A 153 19.10 -4.40 10.27
C ALA A 153 18.04 -4.71 9.22
N ILE A 154 17.67 -3.78 8.31
CA ILE A 154 16.70 -4.17 7.26
C ILE A 154 17.31 -5.16 6.28
N VAL A 155 18.58 -5.01 6.05
CA VAL A 155 19.38 -5.96 5.29
C VAL A 155 19.36 -7.33 5.96
N ARG A 156 19.43 -7.36 7.29
CA ARG A 156 19.26 -8.59 8.09
C ARG A 156 17.81 -9.07 8.12
N LEU A 157 16.83 -8.15 8.18
CA LEU A 157 15.41 -8.50 8.17
C LEU A 157 15.02 -9.24 6.89
N LEU A 158 15.50 -8.78 5.75
CA LEU A 158 15.24 -9.39 4.46
C LEU A 158 16.19 -10.57 4.16
N GLY A 159 17.38 -10.58 4.75
CA GLY A 159 18.41 -11.60 4.51
C GLY A 159 18.52 -12.68 5.58
N ASP A 160 18.21 -12.36 6.82
CA ASP A 160 18.33 -13.26 7.97
C ASP A 160 17.24 -12.92 8.99
N MET A 161 16.01 -13.28 8.66
CA MET A 161 14.87 -13.21 9.59
C MET A 161 15.06 -14.24 10.68
N SER A 162 16.07 -13.99 11.51
CA SER A 162 16.46 -14.94 12.54
C SER A 162 15.34 -15.10 13.58
N PRO A 163 14.85 -16.32 13.80
CA PRO A 163 13.97 -16.62 14.92
C PRO A 163 14.61 -16.29 16.28
N SER A 164 15.91 -15.97 16.32
CA SER A 164 16.66 -15.63 17.52
C SER A 164 16.50 -14.17 17.97
N TYR A 165 15.88 -13.28 17.20
CA TYR A 165 15.64 -11.90 17.65
C TYR A 165 14.66 -11.89 18.82
N ASP A 166 15.09 -11.27 19.92
CA ASP A 166 14.23 -10.96 21.05
C ASP A 166 13.29 -9.77 20.75
N ALA A 167 12.35 -9.51 21.64
CA ALA A 167 11.42 -8.40 21.50
C ALA A 167 12.13 -7.03 21.45
N ALA A 168 13.25 -6.90 22.15
CA ALA A 168 14.03 -5.64 22.18
C ALA A 168 14.70 -5.35 20.84
N ALA A 169 15.23 -6.37 20.17
CA ALA A 169 15.81 -6.25 18.82
C ALA A 169 14.75 -5.85 17.79
N TRP A 170 13.59 -6.51 17.81
CA TRP A 170 12.45 -6.17 16.96
C TRP A 170 11.92 -4.77 17.21
N ASN A 171 11.83 -4.33 18.47
CA ASN A 171 11.41 -2.99 18.84
C ASN A 171 12.37 -1.92 18.30
N ARG A 172 13.68 -2.15 18.36
CA ARG A 172 14.68 -1.23 17.79
C ARG A 172 14.51 -1.12 16.28
N LEU A 173 14.32 -2.24 15.61
CA LEU A 173 14.10 -2.29 14.18
C LEU A 173 12.83 -1.51 13.79
N ALA A 174 11.73 -1.74 14.47
CA ALA A 174 10.47 -1.05 14.23
C ALA A 174 10.61 0.47 14.39
N LYS A 175 11.27 0.94 15.45
CA LYS A 175 11.54 2.37 15.66
C LYS A 175 12.36 2.99 14.54
N CYS A 176 13.33 2.23 14.02
CA CYS A 176 14.19 2.66 12.93
C CYS A 176 13.41 2.95 11.64
N TYR A 177 12.41 2.13 11.35
CA TYR A 177 11.66 2.18 10.08
C TYR A 177 10.28 2.82 10.20
N ARG A 178 9.89 3.27 11.37
CA ARG A 178 8.56 3.80 11.66
C ARG A 178 8.09 4.83 10.64
N ASP A 179 8.96 5.74 10.24
CA ASP A 179 8.63 6.87 9.40
C ASP A 179 9.07 6.67 7.93
N THR A 180 10.03 5.78 7.67
CA THR A 180 10.57 5.54 6.33
C THR A 180 9.94 4.33 5.63
N LEU A 181 9.73 3.25 6.36
CA LEU A 181 9.10 2.01 5.86
C LEU A 181 8.06 1.50 6.87
N PRO A 182 6.92 2.21 7.00
CA PRO A 182 5.94 1.94 8.07
C PRO A 182 5.37 0.52 8.06
N GLY A 183 5.29 -0.15 6.90
CA GLY A 183 4.87 -1.54 6.81
C GLY A 183 5.91 -2.51 7.38
N VAL A 184 7.20 -2.24 7.17
CA VAL A 184 8.31 -3.00 7.78
C VAL A 184 8.32 -2.80 9.30
N ALA A 185 8.09 -1.57 9.74
CA ALA A 185 7.97 -1.24 11.15
C ALA A 185 6.81 -1.99 11.81
N LEU A 186 5.64 -2.04 11.15
CA LEU A 186 4.50 -2.80 11.65
C LEU A 186 4.81 -4.29 11.79
N TYR A 187 5.47 -4.89 10.78
CA TYR A 187 5.90 -6.27 10.87
C TYR A 187 6.81 -6.50 12.09
N ALA A 188 7.80 -5.63 12.27
CA ALA A 188 8.73 -5.73 13.40
C ALA A 188 8.03 -5.55 14.76
N TRP A 189 7.06 -4.61 14.87
CA TRP A 189 6.23 -4.46 16.05
C TRP A 189 5.41 -5.71 16.36
N LEU A 190 4.83 -6.36 15.35
CA LEU A 190 4.09 -7.61 15.50
C LEU A 190 4.99 -8.76 15.97
N GLN A 191 6.22 -8.85 15.46
CA GLN A 191 7.19 -9.85 15.93
C GLN A 191 7.59 -9.62 17.39
N ALA A 192 7.74 -8.37 17.80
CA ALA A 192 8.01 -8.04 19.19
C ALA A 192 6.81 -8.35 20.10
N GLU A 193 5.58 -8.02 19.66
CA GLU A 193 4.33 -8.32 20.38
C GLU A 193 4.18 -9.82 20.64
N GLN A 194 4.43 -10.66 19.63
CA GLN A 194 4.35 -12.12 19.79
C GLN A 194 5.32 -12.67 20.86
N ARG A 195 6.49 -12.04 21.03
CA ARG A 195 7.52 -12.47 21.98
C ARG A 195 7.30 -11.92 23.38
N GLN A 196 6.80 -10.70 23.47
CA GLN A 196 6.59 -10.02 24.74
C GLN A 196 5.34 -9.11 24.67
N PRO A 197 4.14 -9.68 24.77
CA PRO A 197 2.90 -8.90 24.74
C PRO A 197 2.82 -7.97 25.96
N SER A 198 2.43 -6.72 25.73
CA SER A 198 2.21 -5.72 26.75
C SER A 198 1.31 -4.60 26.22
N ALA A 199 0.67 -3.83 27.11
CA ALA A 199 -0.15 -2.68 26.70
C ALA A 199 0.64 -1.67 25.86
N TRP A 200 1.92 -1.44 26.19
CA TRP A 200 2.80 -0.60 25.39
C TRP A 200 3.05 -1.18 24.00
N GLN A 201 3.29 -2.50 23.90
CA GLN A 201 3.53 -3.17 22.64
C GLN A 201 2.28 -3.15 21.75
N HIS A 202 1.11 -3.40 22.35
CA HIS A 202 -0.17 -3.29 21.64
C HIS A 202 -0.40 -1.88 21.09
N ARG A 203 -0.07 -0.81 21.87
CA ARG A 203 -0.14 0.56 21.37
C ARG A 203 0.73 0.77 20.14
N ALA A 204 1.99 0.34 20.21
CA ALA A 204 2.94 0.50 19.11
C ALA A 204 2.42 -0.17 17.82
N VAL A 205 1.90 -1.40 17.94
CA VAL A 205 1.28 -2.11 16.80
C VAL A 205 0.05 -1.37 16.29
N ALA A 206 -0.87 -0.97 17.18
CA ALA A 206 -2.13 -0.35 16.79
C ALA A 206 -1.93 1.00 16.07
N TYR A 207 -1.06 1.86 16.57
CA TYR A 207 -0.71 3.13 15.93
C TYR A 207 -0.03 2.92 14.57
N GLN A 208 0.91 1.97 14.49
CA GLN A 208 1.62 1.68 13.24
C GLN A 208 0.69 1.06 12.19
N ALA A 209 -0.19 0.15 12.60
CA ALA A 209 -1.18 -0.46 11.72
C ALA A 209 -2.16 0.59 11.17
N TYR A 210 -2.58 1.53 12.00
CA TYR A 210 -3.40 2.67 11.56
C TYR A 210 -2.67 3.52 10.51
N GLN A 211 -1.38 3.80 10.72
CA GLN A 211 -0.56 4.59 9.80
C GLN A 211 -0.41 3.95 8.41
N VAL A 212 -0.41 2.62 8.34
CA VAL A 212 -0.37 1.87 7.06
C VAL A 212 -1.76 1.50 6.54
N GLU A 213 -2.81 2.06 7.12
CA GLU A 213 -4.21 1.81 6.77
C GLU A 213 -4.66 0.34 6.95
N ASP A 214 -3.92 -0.45 7.73
CA ASP A 214 -4.35 -1.79 8.17
C ASP A 214 -5.27 -1.65 9.39
N TYR A 215 -6.46 -1.11 9.16
CA TYR A 215 -7.43 -0.82 10.22
C TYR A 215 -7.95 -2.07 10.92
N ALA A 216 -7.93 -3.21 10.24
CA ALA A 216 -8.34 -4.48 10.83
C ALA A 216 -7.36 -4.92 11.93
N THR A 217 -6.06 -4.91 11.64
CA THR A 217 -5.01 -5.20 12.62
C THR A 217 -4.99 -4.17 13.74
N ALA A 218 -5.12 -2.87 13.40
CA ALA A 218 -5.17 -1.80 14.38
C ALA A 218 -6.33 -1.98 15.37
N LEU A 219 -7.55 -2.23 14.86
CA LEU A 219 -8.75 -2.43 15.66
C LEU A 219 -8.63 -3.65 16.57
N ALA A 220 -8.21 -4.79 16.02
CA ALA A 220 -8.01 -6.02 16.80
C ALA A 220 -6.98 -5.84 17.91
N THR A 221 -5.94 -5.03 17.65
CA THR A 221 -4.89 -4.78 18.64
C THR A 221 -5.35 -3.81 19.74
N TRP A 222 -6.10 -2.75 19.41
CA TRP A 222 -6.72 -1.88 20.41
C TRP A 222 -7.61 -2.66 21.39
N GLN A 223 -8.32 -3.69 20.91
CA GLN A 223 -9.19 -4.52 21.74
C GLN A 223 -8.44 -5.39 22.77
N LYS A 224 -7.13 -5.59 22.59
CA LYS A 224 -6.28 -6.32 23.56
C LYS A 224 -5.88 -5.47 24.76
N ILE A 225 -6.00 -4.14 24.67
CA ILE A 225 -5.63 -3.23 25.77
C ILE A 225 -6.80 -3.06 26.71
N SER A 226 -6.58 -3.28 28.01
CA SER A 226 -7.61 -3.03 29.01
C SER A 226 -7.97 -1.54 29.08
N LEU A 227 -9.22 -1.20 29.35
CA LEU A 227 -9.65 0.19 29.48
C LEU A 227 -8.89 0.94 30.58
N HIS A 228 -8.44 0.23 31.62
CA HIS A 228 -7.63 0.81 32.69
C HIS A 228 -6.26 1.28 32.17
N ASP A 229 -5.68 0.53 31.25
CA ASP A 229 -4.34 0.81 30.70
C ASP A 229 -4.35 1.80 29.53
N MET A 230 -5.53 2.15 29.01
CA MET A 230 -5.69 3.12 27.95
C MET A 230 -5.62 4.55 28.48
N SER A 231 -4.77 5.37 27.87
CA SER A 231 -4.80 6.83 28.06
C SER A 231 -6.03 7.46 27.41
N ASN A 232 -6.26 8.74 27.65
CA ASN A 232 -7.30 9.50 26.95
C ASN A 232 -7.05 9.57 25.45
N GLU A 233 -5.80 9.68 25.05
CA GLU A 233 -5.37 9.67 23.65
C GLU A 233 -5.60 8.30 23.01
N ASP A 234 -5.32 7.22 23.73
CA ASP A 234 -5.57 5.85 23.25
C ASP A 234 -7.06 5.62 22.99
N LEU A 235 -7.96 6.10 23.88
CA LEU A 235 -9.41 5.97 23.68
C LEU A 235 -9.87 6.65 22.38
N LEU A 236 -9.38 7.85 22.12
CA LEU A 236 -9.74 8.59 20.91
C LEU A 236 -9.09 7.97 19.66
N ALA A 237 -7.86 7.48 19.76
CA ALA A 237 -7.19 6.78 18.67
C ALA A 237 -7.90 5.46 18.33
N ALA A 238 -8.31 4.70 19.33
CA ALA A 238 -9.08 3.47 19.15
C ALA A 238 -10.47 3.74 18.52
N ALA A 239 -11.17 4.79 18.98
CA ALA A 239 -12.44 5.20 18.40
C ALA A 239 -12.27 5.66 16.93
N ASN A 240 -11.20 6.41 16.62
CA ASN A 240 -10.86 6.83 15.27
C ASN A 240 -10.52 5.64 14.37
N THR A 241 -9.77 4.67 14.90
CA THR A 241 -9.48 3.40 14.19
C THR A 241 -10.77 2.64 13.87
N ALA A 242 -11.68 2.54 14.83
CA ALA A 242 -12.97 1.88 14.63
C ALA A 242 -13.83 2.60 13.56
N GLN A 243 -13.80 3.94 13.54
CA GLN A 243 -14.45 4.73 12.51
C GLN A 243 -13.86 4.42 11.12
N ALA A 244 -12.54 4.40 10.98
CA ALA A 244 -11.85 4.10 9.74
C ALA A 244 -12.11 2.63 9.28
N ALA A 245 -12.22 1.70 10.22
CA ALA A 245 -12.58 0.30 9.95
C ALA A 245 -14.09 0.08 9.67
N GLY A 246 -14.92 1.13 9.69
CA GLY A 246 -16.37 1.02 9.52
C GLY A 246 -17.10 0.35 10.70
N ASN A 247 -16.45 0.20 11.85
CA ASN A 247 -17.03 -0.43 13.05
C ASN A 247 -17.61 0.61 14.01
N GLY A 248 -18.83 1.08 13.72
CA GLY A 248 -19.53 2.07 14.51
C GLY A 248 -19.77 1.64 15.97
N ALA A 249 -20.06 0.35 16.21
CA ALA A 249 -20.29 -0.15 17.56
C ALA A 249 -19.03 -0.08 18.44
N ALA A 250 -17.87 -0.42 17.90
CA ALA A 250 -16.59 -0.28 18.59
C ALA A 250 -16.24 1.20 18.84
N ARG A 251 -16.42 2.07 17.84
CA ARG A 251 -16.25 3.52 17.99
C ARG A 251 -17.08 4.05 19.15
N ASP A 252 -18.38 3.74 19.19
CA ASP A 252 -19.31 4.27 20.18
C ASP A 252 -18.97 3.79 21.59
N ARG A 253 -18.50 2.55 21.74
CA ARG A 253 -18.06 2.01 23.02
C ARG A 253 -16.85 2.78 23.59
N TRP A 254 -15.86 3.10 22.76
CA TRP A 254 -14.70 3.89 23.20
C TRP A 254 -15.05 5.36 23.43
N LEU A 255 -15.94 5.95 22.63
CA LEU A 255 -16.45 7.31 22.87
C LEU A 255 -17.20 7.42 24.18
N GLN A 256 -17.99 6.41 24.58
CA GLN A 256 -18.66 6.38 25.87
C GLN A 256 -17.66 6.38 27.03
N GLN A 257 -16.52 5.70 26.89
CA GLN A 257 -15.47 5.76 27.90
C GLN A 257 -14.76 7.12 27.91
N ALA A 258 -14.54 7.71 26.74
CA ALA A 258 -13.98 9.06 26.61
C ALA A 258 -14.89 10.11 27.26
N GLU A 259 -16.19 10.01 27.09
CA GLU A 259 -17.19 10.87 27.74
C GLU A 259 -17.12 10.76 29.27
N LYS A 260 -17.08 9.53 29.83
CA LYS A 260 -16.94 9.31 31.26
C LYS A 260 -15.67 9.92 31.86
N ARG A 261 -14.62 10.08 31.04
CA ARG A 261 -13.36 10.74 31.43
C ARG A 261 -13.33 12.25 31.14
N GLY A 262 -14.45 12.82 30.70
CA GLY A 262 -14.58 14.26 30.51
C GLY A 262 -13.85 14.80 29.26
N LEU A 263 -13.71 14.01 28.20
CA LEU A 263 -13.01 14.42 26.98
C LEU A 263 -13.81 15.37 26.07
N GLY A 264 -14.87 15.98 26.56
CA GLY A 264 -15.70 16.95 25.82
C GLY A 264 -14.97 18.25 25.39
N SER A 265 -13.77 18.50 25.88
CA SER A 265 -12.91 19.61 25.41
C SER A 265 -12.03 19.25 24.20
N ASN A 266 -12.11 18.03 23.68
CA ASN A 266 -11.28 17.55 22.58
C ASN A 266 -12.05 17.61 21.25
N ALA A 267 -11.46 18.25 20.21
CA ALA A 267 -12.09 18.41 18.90
C ALA A 267 -12.33 17.05 18.19
N LEU A 268 -11.38 16.12 18.30
CA LEU A 268 -11.52 14.79 17.70
C LEU A 268 -12.69 14.01 18.32
N TYR A 269 -12.91 14.15 19.63
CA TYR A 269 -14.08 13.56 20.29
C TYR A 269 -15.37 13.98 19.60
N TRP A 270 -15.58 15.29 19.40
CA TRP A 270 -16.80 15.81 18.77
C TRP A 270 -16.95 15.43 17.31
N TRP A 271 -15.83 15.39 16.58
CA TRP A 271 -15.86 14.89 15.19
C TRP A 271 -16.29 13.43 15.12
N LEU A 272 -15.72 12.56 15.94
CA LEU A 272 -16.08 11.15 16.02
C LEU A 272 -17.51 10.94 16.51
N HIS A 273 -17.96 11.75 17.49
CA HIS A 273 -19.30 11.72 18.02
C HIS A 273 -20.34 12.07 16.95
N ALA A 274 -20.06 13.07 16.12
CA ALA A 274 -20.89 13.46 14.98
C ALA A 274 -21.11 12.31 13.97
N GLN A 275 -20.14 11.42 13.78
CA GLN A 275 -20.26 10.31 12.84
C GLN A 275 -21.39 9.33 13.19
N ARG A 276 -21.86 9.31 14.45
CA ARG A 276 -23.00 8.51 14.88
C ARG A 276 -24.30 8.97 14.28
N TYR A 277 -24.40 10.27 14.03
CA TYR A 277 -25.65 10.94 13.66
C TYR A 277 -25.78 11.25 12.18
N ILE A 278 -24.66 11.22 11.41
CA ILE A 278 -24.66 11.57 9.98
C ILE A 278 -25.73 10.80 9.19
N PRO A 279 -25.94 9.48 9.37
CA PRO A 279 -26.91 8.76 8.56
C PRO A 279 -28.38 9.07 8.86
N GLY A 280 -28.71 9.57 10.06
CA GLY A 280 -30.11 9.66 10.48
C GLY A 280 -30.54 10.97 11.15
N GLN A 281 -29.63 11.69 11.76
CA GLN A 281 -29.91 12.90 12.55
C GLN A 281 -28.91 14.02 12.23
N PRO A 282 -28.96 14.58 11.01
CA PRO A 282 -27.94 15.51 10.51
C PRO A 282 -27.82 16.79 11.35
N GLU A 283 -28.88 17.25 12.02
CA GLU A 283 -28.80 18.42 12.90
C GLU A 283 -27.90 18.18 14.12
N LEU A 284 -27.98 17.00 14.73
CA LEU A 284 -27.10 16.65 15.84
C LEU A 284 -25.65 16.55 15.37
N ALA A 285 -25.44 15.95 14.20
CA ALA A 285 -24.11 15.88 13.59
C ALA A 285 -23.53 17.28 13.32
N LEU A 286 -24.34 18.22 12.80
CA LEU A 286 -23.92 19.61 12.53
C LEU A 286 -23.53 20.34 13.83
N ASN A 287 -24.27 20.15 14.90
CA ASN A 287 -23.96 20.71 16.21
C ASN A 287 -22.61 20.21 16.72
N ASP A 288 -22.36 18.92 16.66
CA ASP A 288 -21.12 18.31 17.12
C ASP A 288 -19.93 18.72 16.24
N LEU A 289 -20.11 18.75 14.91
CA LEU A 289 -19.08 19.26 13.99
C LEU A 289 -18.74 20.73 14.22
N THR A 290 -19.75 21.54 14.56
CA THR A 290 -19.53 22.94 14.92
C THR A 290 -18.73 23.07 16.21
N ARG A 291 -19.02 22.24 17.22
CA ARG A 291 -18.23 22.18 18.47
C ARG A 291 -16.78 21.75 18.17
N SER A 292 -16.60 20.69 17.34
CA SER A 292 -15.28 20.24 16.92
C SER A 292 -14.46 21.37 16.29
N ILE A 293 -15.07 22.10 15.31
CA ILE A 293 -14.42 23.20 14.60
C ILE A 293 -14.08 24.37 15.54
N ASN A 294 -14.96 24.70 16.48
CA ASN A 294 -14.75 25.79 17.44
C ASN A 294 -13.60 25.47 18.42
N ILE A 295 -13.40 24.20 18.77
CA ILE A 295 -12.28 23.78 19.63
C ILE A 295 -10.97 23.79 18.84
N ALA A 296 -10.93 23.09 17.70
CA ALA A 296 -9.78 23.07 16.79
C ALA A 296 -10.24 22.80 15.35
N PRO A 297 -10.08 23.77 14.45
CA PRO A 297 -10.45 23.60 13.04
C PRO A 297 -9.67 22.43 12.41
N SER A 298 -10.38 21.55 11.68
CA SER A 298 -9.78 20.44 10.95
C SER A 298 -10.46 20.24 9.59
N ALA A 299 -9.70 19.84 8.58
CA ALA A 299 -10.22 19.56 7.25
C ALA A 299 -11.36 18.52 7.30
N ASN A 300 -11.20 17.47 8.08
CA ASN A 300 -12.20 16.41 8.21
C ASN A 300 -13.53 16.92 8.76
N ALA A 301 -13.52 17.84 9.75
CA ALA A 301 -14.73 18.40 10.32
C ALA A 301 -15.44 19.34 9.32
N TYR A 302 -14.70 20.16 8.59
CA TYR A 302 -15.26 21.00 7.54
C TYR A 302 -15.86 20.19 6.39
N VAL A 303 -15.14 19.18 5.90
CA VAL A 303 -15.61 18.29 4.82
C VAL A 303 -16.90 17.56 5.25
N ALA A 304 -16.92 17.01 6.45
CA ALA A 304 -18.11 16.32 6.98
C ALA A 304 -19.31 17.27 7.05
N ARG A 305 -19.11 18.51 7.56
CA ARG A 305 -20.15 19.53 7.66
C ARG A 305 -20.66 19.97 6.29
N ALA A 306 -19.75 20.20 5.34
CA ALA A 306 -20.09 20.56 3.97
C ALA A 306 -20.87 19.45 3.25
N THR A 307 -20.49 18.18 3.48
CA THR A 307 -21.19 17.02 2.92
C THR A 307 -22.64 16.95 3.40
N ILE A 308 -22.89 17.21 4.69
CA ILE A 308 -24.26 17.24 5.24
C ILE A 308 -25.07 18.36 4.60
N TYR A 309 -24.53 19.58 4.49
CA TYR A 309 -25.22 20.69 3.83
C TYR A 309 -25.55 20.39 2.36
N ARG A 310 -24.60 19.81 1.63
CA ARG A 310 -24.81 19.42 0.22
C ARG A 310 -25.94 18.39 0.09
N GLN A 311 -25.98 17.38 0.94
CA GLN A 311 -27.03 16.35 0.93
C GLN A 311 -28.42 16.93 1.23
N ARG A 312 -28.49 17.90 2.14
CA ARG A 312 -29.77 18.56 2.51
C ARG A 312 -30.31 19.50 1.44
N HIS A 313 -29.45 20.15 0.70
CA HIS A 313 -29.87 21.17 -0.28
C HIS A 313 -29.93 20.61 -1.71
N ASN A 314 -29.76 19.31 -1.92
CA ASN A 314 -29.79 18.66 -3.24
C ASN A 314 -28.97 19.44 -4.30
N VAL A 315 -27.86 20.01 -3.90
CA VAL A 315 -26.98 20.76 -4.81
C VAL A 315 -26.25 19.75 -5.68
N PRO A 316 -26.48 19.72 -7.01
CA PRO A 316 -25.72 18.88 -7.91
C PRO A 316 -24.23 19.18 -7.80
N ALA A 317 -23.40 18.16 -7.98
CA ALA A 317 -21.94 18.26 -7.92
C ALA A 317 -21.37 19.13 -9.04
#